data_53f11ba3b873806ca2cdbdeca593c00f
#
_entry.id   53f11ba3b873806ca2cdbdeca593c00f
#
_cell.length_a   1.000
_cell.length_b   1.000
_cell.length_c   1.000
_cell.angle_alpha   90.00
_cell.angle_beta   90.00
_cell.angle_gamma   90.00
#
_symmetry.space_group_name_H-M   'P 1'
#
loop_
_entity.id
_entity.type
_entity.pdbx_description
1 polymer ?
#
loop_
_entity_poly.entity_id
_entity_poly.type
_entity_poly.pdbx_seq_one_letter_code
_entity_poly.pdbx_strand_id
1 'polypeptide(L)'
;MHKLEQITDRIRKTFDARTSARDQALAQARQLTRACSLAIRAVHREEADVMNAHLQEARQLADTLRASLASYPDLFYAGYTQDALKEFVEANVTCALIRNEPLQTPEDLLPFTTGGLSAESAEHMIE
;
A
#
# COMPACT_ATOMS: atom_id res chain seq x y z
N MET A 1 -0.93 41.63 12.29
CA MET A 1 0.23 41.14 11.54
C MET A 1 0.71 39.80 12.05
N HIS A 2 0.88 39.61 13.36
CA HIS A 2 1.27 38.30 13.92
C HIS A 2 0.26 37.18 13.57
N LYS A 3 -1.03 37.47 13.58
CA LYS A 3 -2.06 36.46 13.23
C LYS A 3 -1.94 35.99 11.79
N LEU A 4 -1.67 36.91 10.86
CA LEU A 4 -1.54 36.59 9.45
C LEU A 4 -0.30 35.72 9.21
N GLU A 5 0.81 36.04 9.85
CA GLU A 5 2.03 35.27 9.76
C GLU A 5 1.86 33.87 10.35
N GLN A 6 1.16 33.75 11.48
CA GLN A 6 0.87 32.46 12.11
C GLN A 6 -0.05 31.61 11.22
N ILE A 7 -1.04 32.20 10.58
CA ILE A 7 -1.93 31.50 9.67
C ILE A 7 -1.17 31.01 8.44
N THR A 8 -0.31 31.88 7.87
CA THR A 8 0.51 31.53 6.71
C THR A 8 1.47 30.38 7.04
N ASP A 9 2.12 30.43 8.20
CA ASP A 9 3.03 29.35 8.65
C ASP A 9 2.30 28.04 8.86
N ARG A 10 1.10 28.09 9.43
CA ARG A 10 0.27 26.91 9.65
C ARG A 10 -0.15 26.27 8.32
N ILE A 11 -0.56 27.07 7.35
CA ILE A 11 -0.93 26.60 6.01
C ILE A 11 0.28 25.97 5.33
N ARG A 12 1.44 26.58 5.42
CA ARG A 12 2.68 26.07 4.83
C ARG A 12 3.07 24.73 5.43
N LYS A 13 3.03 24.60 6.75
CA LYS A 13 3.34 23.34 7.45
C LYS A 13 2.38 22.23 7.06
N THR A 14 1.09 22.53 6.95
CA THR A 14 0.08 21.56 6.53
C THR A 14 0.33 21.11 5.10
N PHE A 15 0.64 22.05 4.21
CA PHE A 15 0.93 21.76 2.81
C PHE A 15 2.22 20.92 2.68
N ASP A 16 3.26 21.28 3.41
CA ASP A 16 4.53 20.55 3.40
C ASP A 16 4.37 19.12 3.93
N ALA A 17 3.60 18.94 4.99
CA ALA A 17 3.31 17.62 5.55
C ALA A 17 2.57 16.74 4.53
N ARG A 18 1.59 17.30 3.81
CA ARG A 18 0.85 16.59 2.78
C ARG A 18 1.73 16.21 1.59
N THR A 19 2.57 17.14 1.13
CA THR A 19 3.50 16.90 0.05
C THR A 19 4.49 15.80 0.42
N SER A 20 5.02 15.83 1.63
CA SER A 20 5.92 14.81 2.15
C SER A 20 5.22 13.44 2.20
N ALA A 21 3.98 13.39 2.68
CA ALA A 21 3.19 12.16 2.72
C ALA A 21 2.98 11.59 1.32
N ARG A 22 2.68 12.46 0.34
CA ARG A 22 2.49 12.05 -1.06
C ARG A 22 3.78 11.48 -1.66
N ASP A 23 4.90 12.17 -1.48
CA ASP A 23 6.19 11.75 -2.01
C ASP A 23 6.62 10.41 -1.41
N GLN A 24 6.42 10.25 -0.11
CA GLN A 24 6.72 9.01 0.60
C GLN A 24 5.82 7.86 0.10
N ALA A 25 4.53 8.13 -0.09
CA ALA A 25 3.59 7.13 -0.59
C ALA A 25 3.95 6.68 -2.01
N LEU A 26 4.35 7.59 -2.88
CA LEU A 26 4.80 7.25 -4.23
C LEU A 26 6.02 6.33 -4.19
N ALA A 27 7.00 6.63 -3.33
CA ALA A 27 8.19 5.80 -3.18
C ALA A 27 7.83 4.41 -2.63
N GLN A 28 6.98 4.35 -1.62
CA GLN A 28 6.53 3.10 -1.02
C GLN A 28 5.73 2.24 -2.02
N ALA A 29 4.87 2.87 -2.81
CA ALA A 29 4.11 2.18 -3.84
C ALA A 29 5.02 1.53 -4.89
N ARG A 30 6.07 2.23 -5.31
CA ARG A 30 7.06 1.68 -6.26
C ARG A 30 7.82 0.50 -5.66
N GLN A 31 8.21 0.59 -4.40
CA GLN A 31 8.89 -0.49 -3.70
C GLN A 31 7.99 -1.71 -3.57
N LEU A 32 6.71 -1.50 -3.26
CA LEU A 32 5.73 -2.57 -3.16
C LEU A 32 5.55 -3.29 -4.50
N THR A 33 5.35 -2.53 -5.57
CA THR A 33 5.21 -3.08 -6.92
C THR A 33 6.45 -3.89 -7.32
N ARG A 34 7.64 -3.39 -6.99
CA ARG A 34 8.89 -4.10 -7.26
C ARG A 34 8.98 -5.42 -6.50
N ALA A 35 8.66 -5.42 -5.21
CA ALA A 35 8.67 -6.64 -4.41
C ALA A 35 7.70 -7.68 -4.98
N CYS A 36 6.53 -7.26 -5.41
CA CYS A 36 5.53 -8.13 -6.04
C CYS A 36 6.08 -8.75 -7.34
N SER A 37 6.71 -7.95 -8.19
CA SER A 37 7.30 -8.42 -9.44
C SER A 37 8.42 -9.44 -9.19
N LEU A 38 9.24 -9.21 -8.18
CA LEU A 38 10.32 -10.12 -7.81
C LEU A 38 9.77 -11.45 -7.27
N ALA A 39 8.68 -11.41 -6.51
CA ALA A 39 8.03 -12.62 -6.01
C ALA A 39 7.48 -13.47 -7.16
N ILE A 40 6.79 -12.84 -8.12
CA ILE A 40 6.24 -13.52 -9.28
C ILE A 40 7.35 -14.15 -10.12
N ARG A 41 8.44 -13.42 -10.32
CA ARG A 41 9.61 -13.94 -11.04
C ARG A 41 10.21 -15.15 -10.34
N ALA A 42 10.32 -15.09 -9.01
CA ALA A 42 10.88 -16.19 -8.21
C ALA A 42 9.99 -17.44 -8.28
N VAL A 43 8.65 -17.28 -8.22
CA VAL A 43 7.76 -18.45 -8.28
C VAL A 43 7.85 -19.15 -9.65
N HIS A 44 8.02 -18.40 -10.74
CA HIS A 44 8.20 -18.98 -12.07
C HIS A 44 9.54 -19.73 -12.20
N ARG A 45 10.53 -19.36 -11.41
CA ARG A 45 11.84 -20.04 -11.38
C ARG A 45 11.89 -21.17 -10.35
N GLU A 46 10.78 -21.47 -9.70
CA GLU A 46 10.69 -22.49 -8.66
C GLU A 46 11.59 -22.20 -7.46
N GLU A 47 11.86 -20.93 -7.18
CA GLU A 47 12.64 -20.46 -6.05
C GLU A 47 11.71 -20.08 -4.89
N ALA A 48 11.17 -21.09 -4.19
CA ALA A 48 10.13 -20.90 -3.17
C ALA A 48 10.58 -19.98 -2.02
N ASP A 49 11.81 -20.14 -1.54
CA ASP A 49 12.32 -19.35 -0.43
C ASP A 49 12.49 -17.88 -0.81
N VAL A 50 12.97 -17.62 -2.03
CA VAL A 50 13.11 -16.27 -2.57
C VAL A 50 11.74 -15.64 -2.76
N MET A 51 10.78 -16.38 -3.31
CA MET A 51 9.40 -15.94 -3.47
C MET A 51 8.81 -15.52 -2.12
N ASN A 52 8.93 -16.38 -1.11
CA ASN A 52 8.38 -16.10 0.22
C ASN A 52 9.02 -14.86 0.85
N ALA A 53 10.31 -14.67 0.68
CA ALA A 53 11.01 -13.48 1.18
C ALA A 53 10.46 -12.20 0.54
N HIS A 54 10.23 -12.21 -0.77
CA HIS A 54 9.69 -11.04 -1.48
C HIS A 54 8.21 -10.80 -1.14
N LEU A 55 7.41 -11.86 -0.95
CA LEU A 55 6.02 -11.70 -0.51
C LEU A 55 5.95 -11.12 0.91
N GLN A 56 6.86 -11.52 1.78
CA GLN A 56 6.94 -10.97 3.13
C GLN A 56 7.32 -9.49 3.11
N GLU A 57 8.31 -9.14 2.29
CA GLU A 57 8.70 -7.74 2.06
C GLU A 57 7.51 -6.93 1.52
N ALA A 58 6.79 -7.47 0.54
CA ALA A 58 5.63 -6.82 -0.03
C ALA A 58 4.54 -6.59 1.02
N ARG A 59 4.32 -7.55 1.92
CA ARG A 59 3.34 -7.40 3.01
C ARG A 59 3.72 -6.25 3.92
N GLN A 60 4.98 -6.16 4.32
CA GLN A 60 5.45 -5.08 5.18
C GLN A 60 5.31 -3.72 4.49
N LEU A 61 5.61 -3.65 3.20
CA LEU A 61 5.45 -2.43 2.42
C LEU A 61 3.99 -2.03 2.26
N ALA A 62 3.10 -3.00 2.04
CA ALA A 62 1.66 -2.74 1.95
C ALA A 62 1.11 -2.21 3.27
N ASP A 63 1.49 -2.81 4.38
CA ASP A 63 1.05 -2.38 5.71
C ASP A 63 1.58 -0.98 6.03
N THR A 64 2.84 -0.70 5.71
CA THR A 64 3.45 0.62 5.94
C THR A 64 2.77 1.69 5.08
N LEU A 65 2.48 1.39 3.82
CA LEU A 65 1.80 2.31 2.91
C LEU A 65 0.41 2.66 3.44
N ARG A 66 -0.36 1.66 3.85
CA ARG A 66 -1.70 1.87 4.40
C ARG A 66 -1.67 2.69 5.69
N ALA A 67 -0.72 2.39 6.58
CA ALA A 67 -0.57 3.10 7.84
C ALA A 67 -0.19 4.57 7.61
N SER A 68 0.74 4.84 6.70
CA SER A 68 1.19 6.21 6.44
C SER A 68 0.13 7.07 5.76
N LEU A 69 -0.87 6.48 5.10
CA LEU A 69 -1.95 7.20 4.43
C LEU A 69 -3.26 7.21 5.21
N ALA A 70 -3.29 6.70 6.44
CA ALA A 70 -4.50 6.67 7.26
C ALA A 70 -5.11 8.07 7.46
N SER A 71 -4.27 9.10 7.54
CA SER A 71 -4.72 10.50 7.70
C SER A 71 -4.94 11.23 6.39
N TYR A 72 -4.73 10.58 5.25
CA TYR A 72 -4.84 11.19 3.92
C TYR A 72 -5.68 10.31 2.99
N PRO A 73 -7.02 10.26 3.18
CA PRO A 73 -7.87 9.36 2.38
C PRO A 73 -7.79 9.59 0.88
N ASP A 74 -7.61 10.83 0.44
CA ASP A 74 -7.48 11.15 -0.98
C ASP A 74 -6.19 10.59 -1.58
N LEU A 75 -5.09 10.57 -0.83
CA LEU A 75 -3.84 9.94 -1.26
C LEU A 75 -3.97 8.42 -1.23
N PHE A 76 -4.68 7.88 -0.25
CA PHE A 76 -4.97 6.45 -0.18
C PHE A 76 -5.74 5.98 -1.42
N TYR A 77 -6.74 6.74 -1.86
CA TYR A 77 -7.53 6.39 -3.05
C TYR A 77 -6.91 6.85 -4.36
N ALA A 78 -5.74 7.46 -4.33
CA ALA A 78 -5.03 7.83 -5.55
C ALA A 78 -4.68 6.57 -6.37
N GLY A 79 -4.67 6.70 -7.68
CA GLY A 79 -4.45 5.58 -8.59
C GLY A 79 -3.17 4.79 -8.29
N TYR A 80 -2.06 5.48 -8.03
CA TYR A 80 -0.79 4.81 -7.75
C TYR A 80 -0.83 3.95 -6.49
N THR A 81 -1.56 4.38 -5.46
CA THR A 81 -1.74 3.62 -4.21
C THR A 81 -2.59 2.39 -4.46
N GLN A 82 -3.74 2.57 -5.09
CA GLN A 82 -4.68 1.48 -5.36
C GLN A 82 -4.07 0.44 -6.30
N ASP A 83 -3.32 0.88 -7.31
CA ASP A 83 -2.64 -0.03 -8.24
C ASP A 83 -1.59 -0.88 -7.53
N ALA A 84 -0.81 -0.28 -6.63
CA ALA A 84 0.20 -1.02 -5.86
C ALA A 84 -0.44 -2.05 -4.94
N LEU A 85 -1.52 -1.69 -4.24
CA LEU A 85 -2.23 -2.62 -3.36
C LEU A 85 -2.90 -3.73 -4.15
N LYS A 86 -3.44 -3.43 -5.32
CA LYS A 86 -4.01 -4.42 -6.23
C LYS A 86 -2.94 -5.41 -6.70
N GLU A 87 -1.76 -4.93 -7.05
CA GLU A 87 -0.63 -5.78 -7.44
C GLU A 87 -0.19 -6.69 -6.31
N PHE A 88 -0.26 -6.22 -5.08
CA PHE A 88 0.04 -7.04 -3.91
C PHE A 88 -0.93 -8.24 -3.82
N VAL A 89 -2.22 -8.00 -3.97
CA VAL A 89 -3.22 -9.08 -3.97
C VAL A 89 -2.96 -10.02 -5.15
N GLU A 90 -2.76 -9.50 -6.35
CA GLU A 90 -2.51 -10.29 -7.55
C GLU A 90 -1.26 -11.17 -7.41
N ALA A 91 -0.19 -10.64 -6.84
CA ALA A 91 1.06 -11.40 -6.64
C ALA A 91 0.85 -12.56 -5.70
N ASN A 92 0.14 -12.36 -4.59
CA ASN A 92 -0.16 -13.43 -3.64
C ASN A 92 -1.03 -14.52 -4.29
N VAL A 93 -2.04 -14.13 -5.03
CA VAL A 93 -2.92 -15.09 -5.74
C VAL A 93 -2.13 -15.85 -6.79
N THR A 94 -1.33 -15.16 -7.59
CA THR A 94 -0.52 -15.79 -8.65
C THR A 94 0.45 -16.82 -8.06
N CYS A 95 1.17 -16.46 -7.01
CA CYS A 95 2.12 -17.35 -6.36
C CYS A 95 1.42 -18.57 -5.76
N ALA A 96 0.26 -18.38 -5.13
CA ALA A 96 -0.52 -19.48 -4.56
C ALA A 96 -1.03 -20.43 -5.64
N LEU A 97 -1.52 -19.89 -6.77
CA LEU A 97 -2.01 -20.71 -7.89
C LEU A 97 -0.88 -21.56 -8.49
N ILE A 98 0.28 -20.96 -8.72
CA ILE A 98 1.41 -21.68 -9.31
C ILE A 98 1.92 -22.77 -8.39
N ARG A 99 1.92 -22.52 -7.08
CA ARG A 99 2.37 -23.50 -6.08
C ARG A 99 1.27 -24.46 -5.64
N ASN A 100 0.06 -24.29 -6.16
CA ASN A 100 -1.10 -25.10 -5.77
C ASN A 100 -1.39 -25.04 -4.27
N GLU A 101 -1.30 -23.84 -3.72
CA GLU A 101 -1.58 -23.54 -2.31
C GLU A 101 -2.97 -22.92 -2.17
N PRO A 102 -3.57 -22.92 -0.95
CA PRO A 102 -4.85 -22.26 -0.73
C PRO A 102 -4.80 -20.77 -1.06
N LEU A 103 -5.87 -20.27 -1.70
CA LEU A 103 -5.98 -18.85 -2.03
C LEU A 103 -6.43 -18.06 -0.82
N GLN A 104 -5.84 -16.88 -0.67
CA GLN A 104 -6.28 -15.90 0.32
C GLN A 104 -7.19 -14.89 -0.34
N THR A 105 -8.24 -14.45 0.37
CA THR A 105 -9.13 -13.40 -0.14
C THR A 105 -8.44 -12.04 -0.01
N PRO A 106 -8.91 -11.01 -0.75
CA PRO A 106 -8.39 -9.65 -0.55
C PRO A 106 -8.48 -9.18 0.90
N GLU A 107 -9.53 -9.57 1.63
CA GLU A 107 -9.68 -9.21 3.05
C GLU A 107 -8.62 -9.88 3.94
N ASP A 108 -8.21 -11.10 3.61
CA ASP A 108 -7.16 -11.80 4.34
C ASP A 108 -5.80 -11.12 4.14
N LEU A 109 -5.55 -10.65 2.92
CA LEU A 109 -4.29 -10.02 2.54
C LEU A 109 -4.19 -8.58 3.02
N LEU A 110 -5.32 -7.85 2.95
CA LEU A 110 -5.42 -6.44 3.34
C LEU A 110 -6.58 -6.28 4.32
N PRO A 111 -6.42 -6.78 5.56
CA PRO A 111 -7.51 -6.69 6.54
C PRO A 111 -7.82 -5.23 6.85
N PHE A 112 -9.10 -4.95 7.09
CA PHE A 112 -9.54 -3.62 7.47
C PHE A 112 -8.98 -3.31 8.85
N THR A 113 -8.14 -2.28 8.91
CA THR A 113 -7.60 -1.84 10.19
C THR A 113 -8.59 -0.88 10.83
N THR A 114 -8.78 -1.03 12.13
CA THR A 114 -9.68 -0.20 12.91
C THR A 114 -9.21 1.25 13.06
N GLY A 115 -8.12 1.63 12.40
CA GLY A 115 -7.44 2.88 12.68
C GLY A 115 -7.74 4.04 11.75
N GLY A 116 -8.74 4.01 10.88
CA GLY A 116 -8.96 5.20 10.10
C GLY A 116 -9.78 5.10 8.82
N LEU A 117 -10.15 3.92 8.38
CA LEU A 117 -11.00 3.78 7.19
C LEU A 117 -12.40 3.42 7.62
N SER A 118 -13.38 4.19 7.14
CA SER A 118 -14.80 3.86 7.35
C SER A 118 -15.16 2.59 6.57
N ALA A 119 -16.30 1.98 6.91
CA ALA A 119 -16.80 0.81 6.19
C ALA A 119 -17.00 1.11 4.70
N GLU A 120 -17.44 2.31 4.37
CA GLU A 120 -17.58 2.76 2.97
C GLU A 120 -16.26 2.82 2.24
N SER A 121 -15.22 3.31 2.91
CA SER A 121 -13.87 3.36 2.35
C SER A 121 -13.34 1.95 2.10
N ALA A 122 -13.66 1.02 2.99
CA ALA A 122 -13.27 -0.37 2.86
C ALA A 122 -13.94 -1.05 1.66
N GLU A 123 -15.22 -0.77 1.42
CA GLU A 123 -15.94 -1.26 0.26
C GLU A 123 -15.32 -0.77 -1.05
N HIS A 124 -14.89 0.48 -1.10
CA HIS A 124 -14.21 1.05 -2.26
C HIS A 124 -12.90 0.34 -2.59
N MET A 125 -12.21 -0.19 -1.61
CA MET A 125 -10.97 -0.93 -1.85
C MET A 125 -11.20 -2.27 -2.52
N ILE A 126 -12.36 -2.87 -2.30
CA ILE A 126 -12.67 -4.21 -2.79
C ILE A 126 -13.22 -4.14 -4.23
N GLU A 127 -13.87 -3.05 -4.56
CA GLU A 127 -14.40 -2.81 -5.90
C GLU A 127 -13.32 -2.29 -6.85
#